data_f914356037f26092f7dc66a1e9a5717c
#
_entry.id   f914356037f26092f7dc66a1e9a5717c
#
_cell.length_a   1.000
_cell.length_b   1.000
_cell.length_c   1.000
_cell.angle_alpha   90.00
_cell.angle_beta   90.00
_cell.angle_gamma   90.00
#
_symmetry.space_group_name_H-M   'P 1'
#
loop_
_entity.id
_entity.type
_entity.pdbx_description
1 polymer ?
#
loop_
_entity_poly.entity_id
_entity_poly.type
_entity_poly.pdbx_seq_one_letter_code
_entity_poly.pdbx_strand_id
1 'polypeptide(L)'
;MPPLSRTPYALAAALLLVRFADEWTTFLPAGALEPIRADLHVGYAGASAILVALPAGGLLGEFFVIAADYFSRRWIATLGAVGYGAALIAFGLSHSLPVMIAAAFIWGASSDAFVHGCEVSLTDLAGDQLPKALSRMNAWAAVGDFLGPLTLGLFAALGLGWRGAFIGCGAAMFAYATWLASQRFPPPRPRGQLPNPFAGVMAIMLDRRVLLLALIMGLFSLLDEPLAAFLIAFMERDHHQTAATANAVVLAWVAGQFSGYNCYDRLVGQRPAGSTLRTSAIVMALSLPIAIFAPALAVQLPAALVFGVSGAIFYATLQAEVLALRPGQAGSVSAVVSLIGMAGMGFPLATGALSDALGLAAGVGLYAVVPAAVLALVLIDGGTHRPAPPPESDL
;
A
#
# COMPACT_ATOMS: atom_id res chain seq x y z
N MET A 1 -11.46 -24.83 14.35
CA MET A 1 -10.07 -24.78 13.86
C MET A 1 -9.14 -24.55 15.03
N PRO A 2 -7.91 -25.09 15.06
CA PRO A 2 -6.96 -24.82 16.14
C PRO A 2 -6.59 -23.32 16.14
N PRO A 3 -6.52 -22.67 17.32
CA PRO A 3 -6.08 -21.28 17.41
C PRO A 3 -4.61 -21.12 16.96
N LEU A 4 -4.20 -19.91 16.59
CA LEU A 4 -2.84 -19.58 16.15
C LEU A 4 -1.74 -20.15 17.06
N SER A 5 -2.02 -20.27 18.35
CA SER A 5 -1.12 -20.90 19.32
C SER A 5 -0.84 -22.41 19.09
N ARG A 6 -1.66 -23.07 18.26
CA ARG A 6 -1.48 -24.48 17.85
C ARG A 6 -1.06 -24.62 16.37
N THR A 7 -0.94 -23.50 15.65
CA THR A 7 -0.45 -23.51 14.28
C THR A 7 1.06 -23.77 14.27
N PRO A 8 1.59 -24.59 13.35
CA PRO A 8 3.04 -24.78 13.21
C PRO A 8 3.72 -23.42 13.04
N TYR A 9 4.78 -23.17 13.80
CA TYR A 9 5.51 -21.89 13.79
C TYR A 9 5.90 -21.45 12.36
N ALA A 10 6.30 -22.40 11.51
CA ALA A 10 6.70 -22.12 10.14
C ALA A 10 5.55 -21.56 9.28
N LEU A 11 4.34 -22.11 9.42
CA LEU A 11 3.17 -21.59 8.72
C LEU A 11 2.78 -20.21 9.25
N ALA A 12 2.72 -20.05 10.58
CA ALA A 12 2.39 -18.76 11.19
C ALA A 12 3.36 -17.65 10.74
N ALA A 13 4.67 -17.95 10.73
CA ALA A 13 5.68 -17.01 10.24
C ALA A 13 5.50 -16.71 8.74
N ALA A 14 5.25 -17.73 7.91
CA ALA A 14 5.02 -17.54 6.49
C ALA A 14 3.80 -16.64 6.21
N LEU A 15 2.71 -16.80 6.98
CA LEU A 15 1.52 -15.99 6.83
C LEU A 15 1.70 -14.55 7.35
N LEU A 16 2.47 -14.35 8.41
CA LEU A 16 2.71 -13.02 8.99
C LEU A 16 3.71 -12.20 8.17
N LEU A 17 4.67 -12.85 7.50
CA LEU A 17 5.70 -12.18 6.71
C LEU A 17 5.26 -11.89 5.26
N VAL A 18 4.03 -12.25 4.86
CA VAL A 18 3.56 -12.03 3.50
C VAL A 18 3.60 -10.55 3.12
N ARG A 19 3.10 -9.69 3.98
CA ARG A 19 3.11 -8.24 3.76
C ARG A 19 4.50 -7.64 3.79
N PHE A 20 5.40 -8.17 4.63
CA PHE A 20 6.81 -7.79 4.58
C PHE A 20 7.42 -8.04 3.20
N ALA A 21 7.21 -9.22 2.63
CA ALA A 21 7.78 -9.55 1.32
C ALA A 21 7.15 -8.72 0.19
N ASP A 22 5.88 -8.41 0.30
CA ASP A 22 5.13 -7.58 -0.63
C ASP A 22 5.62 -6.13 -0.59
N GLU A 23 5.55 -5.46 0.56
CA GLU A 23 5.93 -4.06 0.71
C GLU A 23 7.43 -3.82 0.46
N TRP A 24 8.29 -4.79 0.84
CA TRP A 24 9.72 -4.71 0.54
C TRP A 24 10.00 -4.50 -0.94
N THR A 25 9.25 -5.14 -1.80
CA THR A 25 9.50 -5.11 -3.26
C THR A 25 8.64 -4.07 -3.96
N THR A 26 7.45 -3.78 -3.46
CA THR A 26 6.50 -2.81 -4.05
C THR A 26 7.07 -1.39 -4.03
N PHE A 27 7.95 -1.08 -3.07
CA PHE A 27 8.61 0.21 -2.99
C PHE A 27 9.78 0.39 -4.00
N LEU A 28 10.28 -0.69 -4.61
CA LEU A 28 11.44 -0.61 -5.52
C LEU A 28 11.21 0.31 -6.74
N PRO A 29 10.05 0.28 -7.46
CA PRO A 29 9.83 1.17 -8.59
C PRO A 29 9.86 2.65 -8.22
N ALA A 30 9.38 3.00 -7.01
CA ALA A 30 9.42 4.36 -6.53
C ALA A 30 10.84 4.89 -6.39
N GLY A 31 11.73 4.13 -5.73
CA GLY A 31 13.13 4.49 -5.58
C GLY A 31 13.97 4.36 -6.85
N ALA A 32 13.49 3.61 -7.86
CA ALA A 32 14.20 3.39 -9.12
C ALA A 32 13.65 4.23 -10.29
N LEU A 33 12.67 5.13 -10.07
CA LEU A 33 11.99 5.86 -11.14
C LEU A 33 12.99 6.63 -12.03
N GLU A 34 13.88 7.40 -11.43
CA GLU A 34 14.86 8.20 -12.17
C GLU A 34 15.92 7.33 -12.90
N PRO A 35 16.54 6.32 -12.27
CA PRO A 35 17.38 5.37 -12.98
C PRO A 35 16.70 4.66 -14.14
N ILE A 36 15.44 4.22 -13.98
CA ILE A 36 14.67 3.58 -15.06
C ILE A 36 14.41 4.55 -16.20
N ARG A 37 13.99 5.78 -15.89
CA ARG A 37 13.75 6.83 -16.87
C ARG A 37 15.00 7.13 -17.69
N ALA A 38 16.12 7.30 -17.01
CA ALA A 38 17.40 7.59 -17.65
C ALA A 38 17.88 6.44 -18.55
N ASP A 39 17.75 5.21 -18.10
CA ASP A 39 18.21 4.01 -18.81
C ASP A 39 17.35 3.70 -20.05
N LEU A 40 16.05 3.94 -19.98
CA LEU A 40 15.14 3.75 -21.12
C LEU A 40 15.00 4.97 -22.02
N HIS A 41 15.62 6.10 -21.67
CA HIS A 41 15.51 7.38 -22.38
C HIS A 41 14.05 7.84 -22.60
N VAL A 42 13.20 7.67 -21.57
CA VAL A 42 11.78 8.05 -21.59
C VAL A 42 11.51 9.28 -20.71
N GLY A 43 10.37 9.94 -20.95
CA GLY A 43 9.89 11.01 -20.07
C GLY A 43 9.29 10.46 -18.77
N TYR A 44 8.95 11.36 -17.85
CA TYR A 44 8.29 10.99 -16.57
C TYR A 44 6.92 10.36 -16.80
N ALA A 45 6.16 10.81 -17.80
CA ALA A 45 4.90 10.18 -18.18
C ALA A 45 5.08 8.70 -18.56
N GLY A 46 6.14 8.40 -19.34
CA GLY A 46 6.47 7.02 -19.70
C GLY A 46 6.88 6.18 -18.49
N ALA A 47 7.77 6.71 -17.64
CA ALA A 47 8.23 6.00 -16.45
C ALA A 47 7.09 5.78 -15.43
N SER A 48 6.20 6.77 -15.25
CA SER A 48 5.06 6.67 -14.33
C SER A 48 3.99 5.67 -14.79
N ALA A 49 3.98 5.26 -16.07
CA ALA A 49 3.12 4.17 -16.53
C ALA A 49 3.41 2.84 -15.80
N ILE A 50 4.64 2.64 -15.32
CA ILE A 50 5.02 1.50 -14.49
C ILE A 50 4.30 1.56 -13.14
N LEU A 51 4.24 2.75 -12.50
CA LEU A 51 3.56 2.95 -11.21
C LEU A 51 2.05 2.76 -11.31
N VAL A 52 1.48 2.89 -12.52
CA VAL A 52 0.06 2.62 -12.78
C VAL A 52 -0.18 1.15 -13.10
N ALA A 53 0.76 0.51 -13.81
CA ALA A 53 0.60 -0.88 -14.26
C ALA A 53 0.51 -1.86 -13.09
N LEU A 54 1.28 -1.63 -12.01
CA LEU A 54 1.31 -2.49 -10.84
C LEU A 54 -0.06 -2.54 -10.13
N PRO A 55 -0.65 -1.42 -9.66
CA PRO A 55 -1.98 -1.46 -9.07
C PRO A 55 -3.07 -1.85 -10.08
N ALA A 56 -2.90 -1.57 -11.38
CA ALA A 56 -3.83 -2.04 -12.41
C ALA A 56 -3.82 -3.57 -12.53
N GLY A 57 -2.67 -4.20 -12.37
CA GLY A 57 -2.57 -5.66 -12.28
C GLY A 57 -3.27 -6.20 -11.04
N GLY A 58 -3.15 -5.51 -9.92
CA GLY A 58 -3.81 -5.83 -8.65
C GLY A 58 -5.34 -5.91 -8.75
N LEU A 59 -5.97 -5.25 -9.74
CA LEU A 59 -7.40 -5.41 -10.00
C LEU A 59 -7.82 -6.85 -10.27
N LEU A 60 -6.93 -7.63 -10.86
CA LEU A 60 -7.15 -9.06 -11.05
C LEU A 60 -7.08 -9.82 -9.73
N GLY A 61 -6.48 -9.22 -8.70
CA GLY A 61 -6.33 -9.79 -7.39
C GLY A 61 -7.65 -10.08 -6.69
N GLU A 62 -8.65 -9.24 -6.87
CA GLU A 62 -9.99 -9.45 -6.32
C GLU A 62 -10.60 -10.79 -6.79
N PHE A 63 -10.29 -11.24 -8.00
CA PHE A 63 -10.69 -12.58 -8.46
C PHE A 63 -9.98 -13.69 -7.69
N PHE A 64 -8.75 -13.46 -7.23
CA PHE A 64 -7.99 -14.44 -6.43
C PHE A 64 -8.51 -14.53 -5.00
N VAL A 65 -9.06 -13.46 -4.43
CA VAL A 65 -9.78 -13.51 -3.14
C VAL A 65 -10.94 -14.48 -3.23
N ILE A 66 -11.77 -14.34 -4.28
CA ILE A 66 -12.89 -15.25 -4.53
C ILE A 66 -12.37 -16.67 -4.80
N ALA A 67 -11.34 -16.80 -5.62
CA ALA A 67 -10.75 -18.11 -5.93
C ALA A 67 -10.19 -18.81 -4.68
N ALA A 68 -9.66 -18.07 -3.69
CA ALA A 68 -9.13 -18.63 -2.45
C ALA A 68 -10.19 -19.30 -1.56
N ASP A 69 -11.46 -18.99 -1.77
CA ASP A 69 -12.58 -19.69 -1.11
C ASP A 69 -12.89 -21.04 -1.77
N TYR A 70 -12.63 -21.20 -3.08
CA TYR A 70 -13.00 -22.39 -3.85
C TYR A 70 -11.81 -23.32 -4.13
N PHE A 71 -10.61 -22.77 -4.22
CA PHE A 71 -9.39 -23.49 -4.56
C PHE A 71 -8.43 -23.58 -3.38
N SER A 72 -7.38 -24.39 -3.53
CA SER A 72 -6.33 -24.52 -2.52
C SER A 72 -5.56 -23.22 -2.34
N ARG A 73 -5.70 -22.57 -1.20
CA ARG A 73 -5.01 -21.32 -0.82
C ARG A 73 -3.50 -21.46 -0.89
N ARG A 74 -2.99 -22.64 -0.55
CA ARG A 74 -1.56 -22.97 -0.70
C ARG A 74 -1.10 -22.74 -2.14
N TRP A 75 -1.84 -23.25 -3.12
CA TRP A 75 -1.43 -23.13 -4.51
C TRP A 75 -1.65 -21.72 -5.05
N ILE A 76 -2.70 -21.02 -4.64
CA ILE A 76 -2.92 -19.61 -5.00
C ILE A 76 -1.76 -18.76 -4.50
N ALA A 77 -1.42 -18.86 -3.21
CA ALA A 77 -0.30 -18.11 -2.62
C ALA A 77 1.06 -18.51 -3.24
N THR A 78 1.31 -19.81 -3.44
CA THR A 78 2.57 -20.30 -4.00
C THR A 78 2.76 -19.87 -5.46
N LEU A 79 1.73 -20.05 -6.31
CA LEU A 79 1.79 -19.66 -7.72
C LEU A 79 1.83 -18.13 -7.86
N GLY A 80 1.13 -17.40 -6.97
CA GLY A 80 1.25 -15.95 -6.84
C GLY A 80 2.70 -15.54 -6.58
N ALA A 81 3.35 -16.12 -5.57
CA ALA A 81 4.75 -15.83 -5.25
C ALA A 81 5.71 -16.20 -6.39
N VAL A 82 5.45 -17.30 -7.13
CA VAL A 82 6.23 -17.68 -8.32
C VAL A 82 6.06 -16.65 -9.44
N GLY A 83 4.81 -16.29 -9.77
CA GLY A 83 4.51 -15.28 -10.78
C GLY A 83 5.12 -13.92 -10.44
N TYR A 84 5.03 -13.55 -9.16
CA TYR A 84 5.64 -12.34 -8.60
C TYR A 84 7.16 -12.32 -8.83
N GLY A 85 7.86 -13.36 -8.38
CA GLY A 85 9.31 -13.49 -8.57
C GLY A 85 9.72 -13.48 -10.03
N ALA A 86 8.98 -14.18 -10.89
CA ALA A 86 9.22 -14.19 -12.34
C ALA A 86 9.03 -12.79 -12.96
N ALA A 87 7.98 -12.08 -12.56
CA ALA A 87 7.70 -10.72 -13.04
C ALA A 87 8.78 -9.72 -12.60
N LEU A 88 9.27 -9.79 -11.34
CA LEU A 88 10.38 -8.98 -10.85
C LEU A 88 11.67 -9.23 -11.65
N ILE A 89 12.00 -10.49 -11.93
CA ILE A 89 13.18 -10.83 -12.76
C ILE A 89 12.99 -10.33 -14.18
N ALA A 90 11.82 -10.54 -14.80
CA ALA A 90 11.51 -10.03 -16.13
C ALA A 90 11.60 -8.51 -16.20
N PHE A 91 11.13 -7.80 -15.17
CA PHE A 91 11.25 -6.36 -15.03
C PHE A 91 12.72 -5.92 -14.98
N GLY A 92 13.52 -6.53 -14.11
CA GLY A 92 14.95 -6.22 -13.96
C GLY A 92 15.79 -6.53 -15.22
N LEU A 93 15.44 -7.55 -15.98
CA LEU A 93 16.11 -7.93 -17.23
C LEU A 93 15.64 -7.12 -18.44
N SER A 94 14.50 -6.43 -18.35
CA SER A 94 13.94 -5.73 -19.52
C SER A 94 14.72 -4.46 -19.87
N HIS A 95 14.83 -4.21 -21.19
CA HIS A 95 15.35 -2.96 -21.77
C HIS A 95 14.25 -2.23 -22.57
N SER A 96 12.99 -2.57 -22.38
CA SER A 96 11.85 -2.05 -23.13
C SER A 96 10.73 -1.65 -22.19
N LEU A 97 10.26 -0.39 -22.31
CA LEU A 97 9.19 0.14 -21.50
C LEU A 97 7.90 -0.71 -21.58
N PRO A 98 7.41 -1.13 -22.76
CA PRO A 98 6.22 -1.99 -22.84
C PRO A 98 6.37 -3.32 -22.10
N VAL A 99 7.54 -3.94 -22.15
CA VAL A 99 7.82 -5.19 -21.42
C VAL A 99 7.85 -4.94 -19.91
N MET A 100 8.42 -3.82 -19.47
CA MET A 100 8.43 -3.45 -18.04
C MET A 100 7.01 -3.15 -17.53
N ILE A 101 6.18 -2.47 -18.30
CA ILE A 101 4.77 -2.23 -17.99
C ILE A 101 4.02 -3.58 -17.88
N ALA A 102 4.20 -4.48 -18.83
CA ALA A 102 3.59 -5.81 -18.79
C ALA A 102 4.08 -6.62 -17.59
N ALA A 103 5.37 -6.58 -17.28
CA ALA A 103 5.95 -7.25 -16.12
C ALA A 103 5.39 -6.65 -14.81
N ALA A 104 5.28 -5.32 -14.70
CA ALA A 104 4.68 -4.66 -13.54
C ALA A 104 3.20 -5.04 -13.36
N PHE A 105 2.43 -5.14 -14.44
CA PHE A 105 1.03 -5.60 -14.41
C PHE A 105 0.92 -7.05 -13.92
N ILE A 106 1.76 -7.95 -14.44
CA ILE A 106 1.79 -9.36 -14.00
C ILE A 106 2.24 -9.45 -12.54
N TRP A 107 3.21 -8.60 -12.15
CA TRP A 107 3.64 -8.49 -10.77
C TRP A 107 2.48 -8.12 -9.85
N GLY A 108 1.74 -7.04 -10.13
CA GLY A 108 0.58 -6.64 -9.32
C GLY A 108 -0.46 -7.75 -9.17
N ALA A 109 -0.87 -8.39 -10.29
CA ALA A 109 -1.81 -9.51 -10.26
C ALA A 109 -1.29 -10.70 -9.43
N SER A 110 0.01 -10.98 -9.51
CA SER A 110 0.65 -12.09 -8.81
C SER A 110 0.84 -11.78 -7.32
N SER A 111 1.14 -10.50 -6.98
CA SER A 111 1.22 -10.02 -5.60
C SER A 111 -0.10 -10.23 -4.88
N ASP A 112 -1.20 -9.79 -5.46
CA ASP A 112 -2.51 -9.95 -4.83
C ASP A 112 -2.89 -11.42 -4.63
N ALA A 113 -2.62 -12.30 -5.61
CA ALA A 113 -2.82 -13.73 -5.44
C ALA A 113 -1.99 -14.29 -4.26
N PHE A 114 -0.73 -13.88 -4.14
CA PHE A 114 0.17 -14.26 -3.07
C PHE A 114 -0.31 -13.76 -1.70
N VAL A 115 -0.61 -12.47 -1.60
CA VAL A 115 -1.03 -11.81 -0.36
C VAL A 115 -2.37 -12.34 0.11
N HIS A 116 -3.39 -12.31 -0.73
CA HIS A 116 -4.75 -12.74 -0.35
C HIS A 116 -4.83 -14.23 -0.03
N GLY A 117 -4.09 -15.09 -0.74
CA GLY A 117 -4.00 -16.51 -0.39
C GLY A 117 -3.50 -16.74 1.04
N CYS A 118 -2.55 -15.92 1.50
CA CYS A 118 -2.04 -15.95 2.87
C CYS A 118 -2.98 -15.27 3.87
N GLU A 119 -3.53 -14.10 3.57
CA GLU A 119 -4.41 -13.33 4.47
C GLU A 119 -5.71 -14.08 4.81
N VAL A 120 -6.35 -14.69 3.81
CA VAL A 120 -7.56 -15.50 4.05
C VAL A 120 -7.23 -16.69 4.94
N SER A 121 -6.05 -17.30 4.76
CA SER A 121 -5.58 -18.39 5.63
C SER A 121 -5.28 -17.93 7.05
N LEU A 122 -4.66 -16.76 7.20
CA LEU A 122 -4.40 -16.13 8.50
C LEU A 122 -5.71 -15.80 9.23
N THR A 123 -6.70 -15.25 8.52
CA THR A 123 -8.02 -14.92 9.07
C THR A 123 -8.71 -16.14 9.64
N ASP A 124 -8.70 -17.26 8.90
CA ASP A 124 -9.34 -18.50 9.38
C ASP A 124 -8.60 -19.14 10.57
N LEU A 125 -7.28 -18.96 10.67
CA LEU A 125 -6.47 -19.51 11.77
C LEU A 125 -6.46 -18.63 13.01
N ALA A 126 -6.59 -17.32 12.85
CA ALA A 126 -6.49 -16.36 13.94
C ALA A 126 -7.72 -16.34 14.85
N GLY A 127 -8.92 -16.58 14.31
CA GLY A 127 -10.17 -16.52 15.08
C GLY A 127 -10.27 -15.21 15.88
N ASP A 128 -10.51 -15.31 17.19
CA ASP A 128 -10.62 -14.14 18.10
C ASP A 128 -9.32 -13.31 18.21
N GLN A 129 -8.19 -13.86 17.77
CA GLN A 129 -6.90 -13.15 17.76
C GLN A 129 -6.62 -12.43 16.44
N LEU A 130 -7.58 -12.39 15.52
CA LEU A 130 -7.42 -11.76 14.21
C LEU A 130 -6.91 -10.31 14.26
N PRO A 131 -7.43 -9.40 15.12
CA PRO A 131 -6.91 -8.04 15.18
C PRO A 131 -5.43 -7.98 15.54
N LYS A 132 -4.98 -8.85 16.45
CA LYS A 132 -3.57 -8.94 16.86
C LYS A 132 -2.69 -9.54 15.76
N ALA A 133 -3.19 -10.51 15.01
CA ALA A 133 -2.49 -11.12 13.89
C ALA A 133 -2.30 -10.12 12.74
N LEU A 134 -3.35 -9.39 12.37
CA LEU A 134 -3.30 -8.33 11.36
C LEU A 134 -2.37 -7.19 11.78
N SER A 135 -2.44 -6.74 13.04
CA SER A 135 -1.52 -5.72 13.56
C SER A 135 -0.05 -6.15 13.44
N ARG A 136 0.27 -7.41 13.75
CA ARG A 136 1.64 -7.94 13.58
C ARG A 136 2.05 -8.03 12.11
N MET A 137 1.15 -8.45 11.24
CA MET A 137 1.39 -8.52 9.80
C MET A 137 1.68 -7.13 9.23
N ASN A 138 0.90 -6.11 9.62
CA ASN A 138 1.12 -4.72 9.22
C ASN A 138 2.41 -4.12 9.80
N ALA A 139 2.80 -4.54 11.00
CA ALA A 139 4.11 -4.14 11.55
C ALA A 139 5.27 -4.70 10.72
N TRP A 140 5.15 -5.91 10.17
CA TRP A 140 6.12 -6.47 9.23
C TRP A 140 6.07 -5.78 7.87
N ALA A 141 4.90 -5.34 7.40
CA ALA A 141 4.76 -4.52 6.20
C ALA A 141 5.63 -3.25 6.28
N ALA A 142 5.50 -2.49 7.37
CA ALA A 142 6.31 -1.29 7.59
C ALA A 142 7.83 -1.55 7.62
N VAL A 143 8.27 -2.75 8.04
CA VAL A 143 9.68 -3.16 7.92
C VAL A 143 10.05 -3.38 6.44
N GLY A 144 9.13 -3.91 5.64
CA GLY A 144 9.28 -4.07 4.20
C GLY A 144 9.51 -2.73 3.50
N ASP A 145 8.63 -1.74 3.75
CA ASP A 145 8.73 -0.38 3.22
C ASP A 145 10.09 0.27 3.53
N PHE A 146 10.57 0.05 4.75
CA PHE A 146 11.87 0.58 5.15
C PHE A 146 13.04 -0.10 4.42
N LEU A 147 12.94 -1.40 4.13
CA LEU A 147 14.00 -2.16 3.47
C LEU A 147 14.06 -1.95 1.96
N GLY A 148 12.97 -1.54 1.30
CA GLY A 148 12.94 -1.29 -0.13
C GLY A 148 14.03 -0.31 -0.59
N PRO A 149 14.05 0.95 -0.10
CA PRO A 149 15.10 1.92 -0.42
C PRO A 149 16.51 1.46 -0.04
N LEU A 150 16.66 0.78 1.09
CA LEU A 150 17.96 0.24 1.53
C LEU A 150 18.48 -0.83 0.57
N THR A 151 17.59 -1.66 0.02
CA THR A 151 17.95 -2.69 -0.97
C THR A 151 18.48 -2.03 -2.25
N LEU A 152 17.82 -0.99 -2.76
CA LEU A 152 18.31 -0.24 -3.91
C LEU A 152 19.69 0.37 -3.64
N GLY A 153 19.87 0.99 -2.48
CA GLY A 153 21.16 1.56 -2.06
C GLY A 153 22.26 0.50 -1.96
N LEU A 154 21.97 -0.68 -1.39
CA LEU A 154 22.92 -1.79 -1.29
C LEU A 154 23.34 -2.30 -2.68
N PHE A 155 22.38 -2.57 -3.57
CA PHE A 155 22.69 -3.06 -4.91
C PHE A 155 23.42 -2.03 -5.75
N ALA A 156 23.12 -0.73 -5.57
CA ALA A 156 23.89 0.34 -6.18
C ALA A 156 25.35 0.36 -5.67
N ALA A 157 25.57 0.22 -4.35
CA ALA A 157 26.91 0.16 -3.75
C ALA A 157 27.72 -1.07 -4.20
N LEU A 158 27.03 -2.19 -4.49
CA LEU A 158 27.64 -3.41 -5.04
C LEU A 158 27.93 -3.31 -6.57
N GLY A 159 27.59 -2.20 -7.21
CA GLY A 159 27.75 -2.01 -8.67
C GLY A 159 26.72 -2.78 -9.52
N LEU A 160 25.70 -3.38 -8.90
CA LEU A 160 24.67 -4.16 -9.59
C LEU A 160 23.48 -3.28 -10.05
N GLY A 161 23.42 -2.04 -9.55
CA GLY A 161 22.41 -1.07 -9.91
C GLY A 161 20.97 -1.50 -9.55
N TRP A 162 20.00 -0.72 -10.01
CA TRP A 162 18.59 -0.97 -9.76
C TRP A 162 18.10 -2.31 -10.35
N ARG A 163 18.62 -2.73 -11.50
CA ARG A 163 18.27 -3.99 -12.15
C ARG A 163 18.61 -5.20 -11.28
N GLY A 164 19.81 -5.16 -10.65
CA GLY A 164 20.24 -6.18 -9.70
C GLY A 164 19.28 -6.31 -8.51
N ALA A 165 18.77 -5.19 -7.98
CA ALA A 165 17.83 -5.20 -6.87
C ALA A 165 16.52 -5.95 -7.24
N PHE A 166 15.94 -5.66 -8.41
CA PHE A 166 14.72 -6.36 -8.87
C PHE A 166 14.98 -7.86 -9.09
N ILE A 167 16.09 -8.23 -9.71
CA ILE A 167 16.45 -9.63 -9.94
C ILE A 167 16.69 -10.35 -8.60
N GLY A 168 17.39 -9.72 -7.66
CA GLY A 168 17.67 -10.28 -6.33
C GLY A 168 16.39 -10.49 -5.52
N CYS A 169 15.50 -9.51 -5.51
CA CYS A 169 14.19 -9.62 -4.86
C CYS A 169 13.33 -10.70 -5.53
N GLY A 170 13.34 -10.80 -6.85
CA GLY A 170 12.64 -11.87 -7.58
C GLY A 170 13.16 -13.27 -7.20
N ALA A 171 14.48 -13.42 -7.05
CA ALA A 171 15.06 -14.67 -6.55
C ALA A 171 14.63 -14.99 -5.11
N ALA A 172 14.55 -13.97 -4.24
CA ALA A 172 14.05 -14.13 -2.88
C ALA A 172 12.58 -14.57 -2.85
N MET A 173 11.75 -14.06 -3.78
CA MET A 173 10.35 -14.49 -3.93
C MET A 173 10.23 -15.97 -4.33
N PHE A 174 11.11 -16.51 -5.15
CA PHE A 174 11.13 -17.96 -5.43
C PHE A 174 11.51 -18.78 -4.19
N ALA A 175 12.45 -18.31 -3.37
CA ALA A 175 12.74 -18.95 -2.09
C ALA A 175 11.53 -18.93 -1.16
N TYR A 176 10.80 -17.80 -1.12
CA TYR A 176 9.56 -17.67 -0.36
C TYR A 176 8.46 -18.59 -0.90
N ALA A 177 8.29 -18.69 -2.21
CA ALA A 177 7.35 -19.61 -2.85
C ALA A 177 7.65 -21.08 -2.49
N THR A 178 8.90 -21.45 -2.46
CA THR A 178 9.34 -22.79 -2.04
C THR A 178 8.98 -23.06 -0.57
N TRP A 179 9.17 -22.05 0.28
CA TRP A 179 8.77 -22.14 1.69
C TRP A 179 7.27 -22.29 1.84
N LEU A 180 6.44 -21.48 1.13
CA LEU A 180 4.97 -21.61 1.12
C LEU A 180 4.52 -22.99 0.62
N ALA A 181 5.13 -23.49 -0.46
CA ALA A 181 4.84 -24.81 -1.01
C ALA A 181 5.10 -25.95 -0.03
N SER A 182 6.00 -25.78 0.93
CA SER A 182 6.29 -26.75 1.97
C SER A 182 5.27 -26.74 3.13
N GLN A 183 4.45 -25.68 3.25
CA GLN A 183 3.51 -25.50 4.37
C GLN A 183 2.18 -26.22 4.12
N ARG A 184 1.50 -26.59 5.21
CA ARG A 184 0.15 -27.18 5.17
C ARG A 184 -0.89 -26.11 5.51
N PHE A 185 -1.50 -25.54 4.49
CA PHE A 185 -2.55 -24.54 4.62
C PHE A 185 -3.88 -25.17 5.06
N PRO A 186 -4.77 -24.39 5.71
CA PRO A 186 -6.12 -24.85 6.00
C PRO A 186 -6.88 -25.14 4.69
N PRO A 187 -7.78 -26.14 4.69
CA PRO A 187 -8.61 -26.44 3.52
C PRO A 187 -9.55 -25.28 3.19
N PRO A 188 -9.97 -25.12 1.93
CA PRO A 188 -10.98 -24.14 1.55
C PRO A 188 -12.31 -24.40 2.27
N ARG A 189 -13.13 -23.35 2.42
CA ARG A 189 -14.44 -23.46 3.07
C ARG A 189 -15.40 -24.35 2.27
N PRO A 190 -16.32 -25.06 2.92
CA PRO A 190 -17.36 -25.82 2.23
C PRO A 190 -18.23 -24.91 1.34
N ARG A 191 -18.45 -25.30 0.08
CA ARG A 191 -19.14 -24.48 -0.94
C ARG A 191 -20.53 -23.98 -0.57
N GLY A 192 -21.25 -24.63 0.35
CA GLY A 192 -22.62 -24.25 0.75
C GLY A 192 -22.66 -23.15 1.83
N GLN A 193 -21.53 -22.67 2.34
CA GLN A 193 -21.46 -21.68 3.43
C GLN A 193 -20.94 -20.30 2.95
N LEU A 194 -20.68 -20.15 1.65
CA LEU A 194 -20.15 -18.91 1.11
C LEU A 194 -21.28 -17.93 0.83
N PRO A 195 -21.27 -16.73 1.44
CA PRO A 195 -22.19 -15.66 1.04
C PRO A 195 -21.88 -15.25 -0.42
N ASN A 196 -22.91 -14.81 -1.14
CA ASN A 196 -22.71 -14.24 -2.46
C ASN A 196 -21.83 -12.95 -2.33
N PRO A 197 -20.59 -12.92 -2.86
CA PRO A 197 -19.70 -11.78 -2.67
C PRO A 197 -20.22 -10.51 -3.34
N PHE A 198 -21.14 -10.64 -4.30
CA PHE A 198 -21.77 -9.51 -4.99
C PHE A 198 -23.10 -9.08 -4.36
N ALA A 199 -23.60 -9.83 -3.36
CA ALA A 199 -24.83 -9.48 -2.67
C ALA A 199 -24.64 -8.18 -1.87
N GLY A 200 -25.38 -7.15 -2.25
CA GLY A 200 -25.35 -5.86 -1.57
C GLY A 200 -24.30 -4.86 -2.07
N VAL A 201 -23.36 -5.24 -2.94
CA VAL A 201 -22.34 -4.32 -3.50
C VAL A 201 -22.99 -3.08 -4.13
N MET A 202 -24.05 -3.25 -4.91
CA MET A 202 -24.76 -2.13 -5.53
C MET A 202 -25.37 -1.17 -4.48
N ALA A 203 -25.94 -1.70 -3.40
CA ALA A 203 -26.49 -0.88 -2.31
C ALA A 203 -25.38 -0.14 -1.54
N ILE A 204 -24.18 -0.73 -1.45
CA ILE A 204 -23.02 -0.10 -0.83
C ILE A 204 -22.46 0.99 -1.75
N MET A 205 -22.39 0.74 -3.07
CA MET A 205 -21.96 1.73 -4.07
C MET A 205 -22.87 2.96 -4.17
N LEU A 206 -24.13 2.84 -3.77
CA LEU A 206 -25.07 3.97 -3.73
C LEU A 206 -25.07 4.73 -2.40
N ASP A 207 -24.36 4.22 -1.39
CA ASP A 207 -24.24 4.87 -0.09
C ASP A 207 -23.26 6.04 -0.16
N ARG A 208 -23.81 7.26 -0.08
CA ARG A 208 -23.03 8.50 -0.19
C ARG A 208 -21.86 8.57 0.79
N ARG A 209 -22.01 8.02 2.00
CA ARG A 209 -20.95 8.07 3.01
C ARG A 209 -19.83 7.08 2.68
N VAL A 210 -20.18 5.87 2.20
CA VAL A 210 -19.19 4.91 1.70
C VAL A 210 -18.41 5.52 0.54
N LEU A 211 -19.10 6.14 -0.42
CA LEU A 211 -18.45 6.79 -1.57
C LEU A 211 -17.49 7.90 -1.14
N LEU A 212 -17.90 8.73 -0.17
CA LEU A 212 -17.07 9.81 0.33
C LEU A 212 -15.82 9.29 1.05
N LEU A 213 -15.97 8.33 1.95
CA LEU A 213 -14.82 7.74 2.65
C LEU A 213 -13.92 6.94 1.71
N ALA A 214 -14.48 6.28 0.70
CA ALA A 214 -13.73 5.62 -0.36
C ALA A 214 -12.92 6.61 -1.20
N LEU A 215 -13.50 7.76 -1.54
CA LEU A 215 -12.80 8.84 -2.24
C LEU A 215 -11.66 9.41 -1.40
N ILE A 216 -11.89 9.64 -0.10
CA ILE A 216 -10.85 10.08 0.84
C ILE A 216 -9.72 9.05 0.91
N MET A 217 -10.05 7.75 1.00
CA MET A 217 -9.08 6.65 1.02
C MET A 217 -8.27 6.61 -0.28
N GLY A 218 -8.95 6.71 -1.43
CA GLY A 218 -8.31 6.71 -2.74
C GLY A 218 -7.39 7.91 -2.96
N LEU A 219 -7.76 9.11 -2.48
CA LEU A 219 -6.87 10.28 -2.52
C LEU A 219 -5.68 10.10 -1.57
N PHE A 220 -5.90 9.51 -0.39
CA PHE A 220 -4.83 9.26 0.55
C PHE A 220 -3.80 8.27 -0.01
N SER A 221 -4.22 7.24 -0.74
CA SER A 221 -3.31 6.25 -1.35
C SER A 221 -2.36 6.85 -2.41
N LEU A 222 -2.66 8.03 -2.94
CA LEU A 222 -1.72 8.76 -3.80
C LEU A 222 -0.49 9.27 -3.05
N LEU A 223 -0.61 9.42 -1.72
CA LEU A 223 0.45 9.90 -0.83
C LEU A 223 1.33 8.74 -0.32
N ASP A 224 1.57 7.75 -1.15
CA ASP A 224 2.41 6.59 -0.85
C ASP A 224 3.50 6.42 -1.91
N GLU A 225 3.72 5.24 -2.48
CA GLU A 225 4.78 4.99 -3.45
C GLU A 225 4.81 5.99 -4.62
N PRO A 226 3.66 6.43 -5.19
CA PRO A 226 3.71 7.42 -6.26
C PRO A 226 4.30 8.76 -5.81
N LEU A 227 3.96 9.24 -4.60
CA LEU A 227 4.59 10.44 -4.04
C LEU A 227 6.08 10.22 -3.81
N ALA A 228 6.46 9.08 -3.21
CA ALA A 228 7.87 8.77 -2.94
C ALA A 228 8.70 8.79 -4.23
N ALA A 229 8.19 8.21 -5.32
CA ALA A 229 8.87 8.17 -6.61
C ALA A 229 9.18 9.56 -7.15
N PHE A 230 8.19 10.44 -7.19
CA PHE A 230 8.37 11.80 -7.69
C PHE A 230 9.17 12.68 -6.72
N LEU A 231 9.03 12.48 -5.41
CA LEU A 231 9.80 13.20 -4.40
C LEU A 231 11.29 12.88 -4.51
N ILE A 232 11.65 11.61 -4.63
CA ILE A 232 13.06 11.20 -4.82
C ILE A 232 13.61 11.82 -6.10
N ALA A 233 12.89 11.70 -7.23
CA ALA A 233 13.32 12.27 -8.50
C ALA A 233 13.50 13.79 -8.42
N PHE A 234 12.60 14.50 -7.72
CA PHE A 234 12.67 15.95 -7.51
C PHE A 234 13.90 16.35 -6.68
N MET A 235 14.15 15.62 -5.58
CA MET A 235 15.30 15.87 -4.72
C MET A 235 16.61 15.65 -5.47
N GLU A 236 16.72 14.61 -6.30
CA GLU A 236 17.92 14.30 -7.05
C GLU A 236 18.19 15.32 -8.17
N ARG A 237 17.15 15.72 -8.91
CA ARG A 237 17.31 16.53 -10.10
C ARG A 237 17.26 18.03 -9.85
N ASP A 238 16.24 18.49 -9.13
CA ASP A 238 16.01 19.93 -8.94
C ASP A 238 16.78 20.48 -7.74
N HIS A 239 16.93 19.68 -6.68
CA HIS A 239 17.72 20.03 -5.50
C HIS A 239 19.18 19.53 -5.56
N HIS A 240 19.57 18.81 -6.64
CA HIS A 240 20.92 18.24 -6.83
C HIS A 240 21.41 17.42 -5.62
N GLN A 241 20.49 16.78 -4.92
CA GLN A 241 20.83 15.92 -3.79
C GLN A 241 21.34 14.56 -4.27
N THR A 242 22.14 13.90 -3.42
CA THR A 242 22.53 12.51 -3.68
C THR A 242 21.34 11.58 -3.48
N ALA A 243 21.33 10.43 -4.15
CA ALA A 243 20.31 9.40 -3.94
C ALA A 243 20.16 9.02 -2.45
N ALA A 244 21.25 9.04 -1.68
CA ALA A 244 21.22 8.76 -0.25
C ALA A 244 20.44 9.83 0.54
N THR A 245 20.62 11.11 0.23
CA THR A 245 19.90 12.21 0.89
C THR A 245 18.44 12.28 0.46
N ALA A 246 18.14 12.04 -0.82
CA ALA A 246 16.78 11.97 -1.32
C ALA A 246 15.99 10.83 -0.64
N ASN A 247 16.58 9.65 -0.56
CA ASN A 247 15.98 8.52 0.15
C ASN A 247 15.87 8.76 1.68
N ALA A 248 16.75 9.56 2.30
CA ALA A 248 16.66 9.87 3.72
C ALA A 248 15.36 10.62 4.08
N VAL A 249 14.83 11.46 3.19
CA VAL A 249 13.54 12.15 3.39
C VAL A 249 12.40 11.14 3.40
N VAL A 250 12.40 10.19 2.47
CA VAL A 250 11.40 9.11 2.41
C VAL A 250 11.53 8.18 3.62
N LEU A 251 12.75 7.82 4.01
CA LEU A 251 12.98 7.02 5.21
C LEU A 251 12.51 7.72 6.50
N ALA A 252 12.67 9.04 6.60
CA ALA A 252 12.13 9.81 7.72
C ALA A 252 10.59 9.78 7.73
N TRP A 253 9.97 9.85 6.55
CA TRP A 253 8.52 9.68 6.41
C TRP A 253 8.06 8.28 6.84
N VAL A 254 8.68 7.20 6.33
CA VAL A 254 8.35 5.81 6.71
C VAL A 254 8.60 5.57 8.20
N ALA A 255 9.67 6.12 8.77
CA ALA A 255 9.91 6.08 10.23
C ALA A 255 8.81 6.81 11.00
N GLY A 256 8.29 7.89 10.44
CA GLY A 256 7.11 8.58 10.96
C GLY A 256 5.86 7.71 10.94
N GLN A 257 5.58 7.03 9.82
CA GLN A 257 4.46 6.09 9.71
C GLN A 257 4.56 4.97 10.75
N PHE A 258 5.71 4.32 10.84
CA PHE A 258 5.97 3.29 11.84
C PHE A 258 5.73 3.79 13.27
N SER A 259 6.21 5.00 13.59
CA SER A 259 6.02 5.65 14.90
C SER A 259 4.55 5.96 15.15
N GLY A 260 3.84 6.47 14.15
CA GLY A 260 2.42 6.80 14.22
C GLY A 260 1.54 5.58 14.51
N TYR A 261 1.77 4.45 13.83
CA TYR A 261 1.05 3.21 14.09
C TYR A 261 1.34 2.65 15.49
N ASN A 262 2.61 2.63 15.92
CA ASN A 262 2.97 2.08 17.23
C ASN A 262 2.53 2.97 18.42
N CYS A 263 2.43 4.28 18.19
CA CYS A 263 2.01 5.24 19.22
C CYS A 263 0.54 5.65 19.09
N TYR A 264 -0.25 4.99 18.22
CA TYR A 264 -1.62 5.38 17.92
C TYR A 264 -2.47 5.63 19.18
N ASP A 265 -2.53 4.65 20.08
CA ASP A 265 -3.34 4.72 21.30
C ASP A 265 -2.89 5.88 22.23
N ARG A 266 -1.58 6.19 22.26
CA ARG A 266 -1.05 7.30 23.08
C ARG A 266 -1.35 8.66 22.48
N LEU A 267 -1.30 8.78 21.14
CA LEU A 267 -1.48 10.04 20.42
C LEU A 267 -2.95 10.39 20.23
N VAL A 268 -3.78 9.38 19.95
CA VAL A 268 -5.22 9.54 19.70
C VAL A 268 -6.02 9.49 21.01
N GLY A 269 -5.72 8.52 21.89
CA GLY A 269 -6.44 8.32 23.15
C GLY A 269 -7.94 8.09 22.93
N GLN A 270 -8.78 8.87 23.65
CA GLN A 270 -10.24 8.79 23.54
C GLN A 270 -10.84 9.87 22.60
N ARG A 271 -10.05 10.43 21.71
CA ARG A 271 -10.53 11.47 20.78
C ARG A 271 -11.52 10.90 19.79
N PRO A 272 -12.60 11.65 19.46
CA PRO A 272 -13.52 11.24 18.40
C PRO A 272 -12.81 11.10 17.05
N ALA A 273 -13.17 10.09 16.27
CA ALA A 273 -12.56 9.81 14.97
C ALA A 273 -12.59 11.02 14.03
N GLY A 274 -13.71 11.74 13.94
CA GLY A 274 -13.80 12.95 13.12
C GLY A 274 -12.84 14.06 13.54
N SER A 275 -12.56 14.23 14.85
CA SER A 275 -11.55 15.17 15.35
C SER A 275 -10.14 14.72 14.98
N THR A 276 -9.87 13.41 15.10
CA THR A 276 -8.58 12.81 14.77
C THR A 276 -8.29 12.96 13.28
N LEU A 277 -9.25 12.62 12.41
CA LEU A 277 -9.12 12.79 10.95
C LEU A 277 -8.84 14.24 10.55
N ARG A 278 -9.59 15.22 11.12
CA ARG A 278 -9.37 16.64 10.82
C ARG A 278 -7.97 17.10 11.25
N THR A 279 -7.59 16.78 12.49
CA THR A 279 -6.28 17.21 13.02
C THR A 279 -5.14 16.61 12.21
N SER A 280 -5.20 15.31 11.90
CA SER A 280 -4.19 14.63 11.10
C SER A 280 -4.13 15.19 9.67
N ALA A 281 -5.28 15.45 9.02
CA ALA A 281 -5.32 16.04 7.70
C ALA A 281 -4.73 17.47 7.66
N ILE A 282 -4.97 18.28 8.69
CA ILE A 282 -4.35 19.62 8.83
C ILE A 282 -2.83 19.49 8.96
N VAL A 283 -2.36 18.60 9.84
CA VAL A 283 -0.91 18.38 10.02
C VAL A 283 -0.26 17.89 8.72
N MET A 284 -0.89 16.96 8.01
CA MET A 284 -0.40 16.50 6.70
C MET A 284 -0.36 17.64 5.68
N ALA A 285 -1.40 18.47 5.59
CA ALA A 285 -1.48 19.59 4.66
C ALA A 285 -0.42 20.67 4.90
N LEU A 286 0.04 20.79 6.13
CA LEU A 286 1.12 21.72 6.49
C LEU A 286 2.51 21.10 6.34
N SER A 287 2.68 19.84 6.76
CA SER A 287 3.99 19.20 6.80
C SER A 287 4.49 18.72 5.43
N LEU A 288 3.59 18.22 4.56
CA LEU A 288 4.01 17.71 3.25
C LEU A 288 4.63 18.79 2.35
N PRO A 289 4.03 19.98 2.15
CA PRO A 289 4.69 21.04 1.36
C PRO A 289 6.07 21.45 1.93
N ILE A 290 6.21 21.45 3.26
CA ILE A 290 7.50 21.74 3.90
C ILE A 290 8.49 20.60 3.60
N ALA A 291 8.09 19.35 3.69
CA ALA A 291 8.95 18.20 3.37
C ALA A 291 9.42 18.21 1.91
N ILE A 292 8.57 18.69 0.98
CA ILE A 292 8.88 18.75 -0.45
C ILE A 292 9.77 19.96 -0.77
N PHE A 293 9.37 21.17 -0.34
CA PHE A 293 9.90 22.42 -0.88
C PHE A 293 10.87 23.17 0.04
N ALA A 294 11.07 22.74 1.30
CA ALA A 294 12.03 23.40 2.16
C ALA A 294 13.46 23.29 1.60
N PRO A 295 14.25 24.37 1.62
CA PRO A 295 15.58 24.37 1.00
C PRO A 295 16.62 23.57 1.80
N ALA A 296 16.39 23.33 3.09
CA ALA A 296 17.32 22.66 3.98
C ALA A 296 16.84 21.28 4.40
N LEU A 297 17.69 20.27 4.24
CA LEU A 297 17.42 18.88 4.65
C LEU A 297 17.06 18.80 6.16
N ALA A 298 17.68 19.64 6.99
CA ALA A 298 17.38 19.73 8.42
C ALA A 298 15.90 20.13 8.72
N VAL A 299 15.21 20.74 7.76
CA VAL A 299 13.78 21.09 7.85
C VAL A 299 12.92 20.02 7.17
N GLN A 300 13.40 19.45 6.05
CA GLN A 300 12.69 18.42 5.31
C GLN A 300 12.50 17.15 6.14
N LEU A 301 13.55 16.66 6.81
CA LEU A 301 13.51 15.42 7.59
C LEU A 301 12.45 15.44 8.71
N PRO A 302 12.42 16.43 9.62
CA PRO A 302 11.39 16.48 10.65
C PRO A 302 10.00 16.71 10.06
N ALA A 303 9.86 17.48 8.97
CA ALA A 303 8.59 17.66 8.29
C ALA A 303 8.07 16.35 7.68
N ALA A 304 8.94 15.56 7.04
CA ALA A 304 8.62 14.24 6.50
C ALA A 304 8.23 13.26 7.61
N LEU A 305 8.94 13.25 8.73
CA LEU A 305 8.60 12.43 9.89
C LEU A 305 7.22 12.80 10.46
N VAL A 306 6.92 14.08 10.62
CA VAL A 306 5.61 14.57 11.09
C VAL A 306 4.51 14.21 10.09
N PHE A 307 4.77 14.33 8.78
CA PHE A 307 3.86 13.88 7.74
C PHE A 307 3.56 12.38 7.89
N GLY A 308 4.58 11.55 8.08
CA GLY A 308 4.42 10.11 8.29
C GLY A 308 3.58 9.76 9.52
N VAL A 309 3.88 10.37 10.67
CA VAL A 309 3.11 10.16 11.91
C VAL A 309 1.63 10.52 11.70
N SER A 310 1.37 11.69 11.12
CA SER A 310 -0.01 12.15 10.89
C SER A 310 -0.74 11.30 9.85
N GLY A 311 -0.05 10.86 8.80
CA GLY A 311 -0.57 9.95 7.78
C GLY A 311 -0.98 8.59 8.35
N ALA A 312 -0.14 7.99 9.18
CA ALA A 312 -0.44 6.72 9.84
C ALA A 312 -1.67 6.81 10.76
N ILE A 313 -1.75 7.89 11.57
CA ILE A 313 -2.92 8.12 12.43
C ILE A 313 -4.19 8.34 11.59
N PHE A 314 -4.08 9.13 10.51
CA PHE A 314 -5.18 9.38 9.59
C PHE A 314 -5.69 8.08 8.97
N TYR A 315 -4.79 7.28 8.39
CA TYR A 315 -5.13 6.04 7.70
C TYR A 315 -5.78 5.02 8.63
N ALA A 316 -5.18 4.77 9.80
CA ALA A 316 -5.72 3.83 10.77
C ALA A 316 -7.13 4.22 11.24
N THR A 317 -7.35 5.52 11.48
CA THR A 317 -8.66 6.04 11.89
C THR A 317 -9.66 5.93 10.74
N LEU A 318 -9.29 6.30 9.51
CA LEU A 318 -10.15 6.22 8.34
C LEU A 318 -10.55 4.78 8.03
N GLN A 319 -9.59 3.84 8.07
CA GLN A 319 -9.84 2.42 7.84
C GLN A 319 -10.83 1.85 8.87
N ALA A 320 -10.68 2.21 10.14
CA ALA A 320 -11.61 1.80 11.18
C ALA A 320 -13.04 2.33 10.92
N GLU A 321 -13.18 3.60 10.52
CA GLU A 321 -14.48 4.20 10.17
C GLU A 321 -15.12 3.50 8.97
N VAL A 322 -14.34 3.22 7.92
CA VAL A 322 -14.81 2.51 6.71
C VAL A 322 -15.36 1.12 7.08
N LEU A 323 -14.61 0.34 7.87
CA LEU A 323 -15.01 -1.00 8.27
C LEU A 323 -16.22 -1.00 9.22
N ALA A 324 -16.40 0.06 10.01
CA ALA A 324 -17.51 0.22 10.93
C ALA A 324 -18.83 0.64 10.24
N LEU A 325 -18.78 1.13 8.97
CA LEU A 325 -19.99 1.60 8.27
C LEU A 325 -21.06 0.53 8.09
N ARG A 326 -20.66 -0.71 7.82
CA ARG A 326 -21.54 -1.85 7.57
C ARG A 326 -21.05 -3.08 8.31
N PRO A 327 -21.42 -3.26 9.60
CA PRO A 327 -21.07 -4.45 10.36
C PRO A 327 -21.52 -5.72 9.63
N GLY A 328 -20.62 -6.70 9.49
CA GLY A 328 -20.90 -7.95 8.75
C GLY A 328 -20.74 -7.89 7.23
N GLN A 329 -20.49 -6.72 6.65
CA GLN A 329 -20.25 -6.52 5.21
C GLN A 329 -18.88 -5.88 4.91
N ALA A 330 -17.92 -6.01 5.82
CA ALA A 330 -16.60 -5.38 5.71
C ALA A 330 -15.89 -5.71 4.37
N GLY A 331 -15.99 -6.95 3.89
CA GLY A 331 -15.42 -7.36 2.60
C GLY A 331 -16.03 -6.63 1.41
N SER A 332 -17.36 -6.49 1.37
CA SER A 332 -18.05 -5.76 0.29
C SER A 332 -17.74 -4.26 0.33
N VAL A 333 -17.61 -3.68 1.54
CA VAL A 333 -17.19 -2.27 1.70
C VAL A 333 -15.77 -2.09 1.21
N SER A 334 -14.84 -2.97 1.59
CA SER A 334 -13.45 -2.92 1.12
C SER A 334 -13.35 -3.03 -0.40
N ALA A 335 -14.11 -3.93 -1.03
CA ALA A 335 -14.13 -4.07 -2.49
C ALA A 335 -14.62 -2.78 -3.18
N VAL A 336 -15.65 -2.11 -2.64
CA VAL A 336 -16.13 -0.83 -3.18
C VAL A 336 -15.08 0.26 -2.99
N VAL A 337 -14.40 0.31 -1.84
CA VAL A 337 -13.33 1.27 -1.56
C VAL A 337 -12.17 1.07 -2.51
N SER A 338 -11.73 -0.18 -2.74
CA SER A 338 -10.67 -0.50 -3.70
C SER A 338 -11.07 -0.05 -5.11
N LEU A 339 -12.30 -0.36 -5.55
CA LEU A 339 -12.79 0.02 -6.88
C LEU A 339 -12.78 1.55 -7.09
N ILE A 340 -13.16 2.32 -6.08
CA ILE A 340 -13.16 3.79 -6.15
C ILE A 340 -11.74 4.34 -6.09
N GLY A 341 -10.87 3.75 -5.26
CA GLY A 341 -9.44 4.08 -5.18
C GLY A 341 -8.75 3.99 -6.53
N MET A 342 -9.21 3.06 -7.39
CA MET A 342 -8.71 2.91 -8.76
C MET A 342 -8.91 4.15 -9.64
N ALA A 343 -9.90 4.97 -9.38
CA ALA A 343 -10.07 6.24 -10.10
C ALA A 343 -8.84 7.16 -9.98
N GLY A 344 -8.05 6.99 -8.90
CA GLY A 344 -6.77 7.68 -8.68
C GLY A 344 -5.60 7.15 -9.51
N MET A 345 -5.70 5.97 -10.14
CA MET A 345 -4.57 5.35 -10.86
C MET A 345 -4.01 6.21 -12.01
N GLY A 346 -4.82 7.08 -12.59
CA GLY A 346 -4.36 8.03 -13.61
C GLY A 346 -3.50 9.17 -13.07
N PHE A 347 -3.48 9.39 -11.76
CA PHE A 347 -2.79 10.53 -11.15
C PHE A 347 -1.26 10.51 -11.36
N PRO A 348 -0.54 9.38 -11.19
CA PRO A 348 0.89 9.33 -11.50
C PRO A 348 1.21 9.65 -12.97
N LEU A 349 0.34 9.24 -13.93
CA LEU A 349 0.50 9.61 -15.34
C LEU A 349 0.31 11.12 -15.55
N ALA A 350 -0.71 11.71 -14.94
CA ALA A 350 -0.93 13.15 -15.00
C ALA A 350 0.24 13.93 -14.37
N THR A 351 0.76 13.45 -13.24
CA THR A 351 1.96 14.00 -12.59
C THR A 351 3.18 13.90 -13.50
N GLY A 352 3.39 12.74 -14.14
CA GLY A 352 4.49 12.53 -15.08
C GLY A 352 4.40 13.45 -16.29
N ALA A 353 3.22 13.56 -16.91
CA ALA A 353 3.00 14.46 -18.04
C ALA A 353 3.20 15.94 -17.67
N LEU A 354 2.75 16.34 -16.46
CA LEU A 354 2.98 17.69 -15.96
C LEU A 354 4.47 17.94 -15.68
N SER A 355 5.17 16.94 -15.16
CA SER A 355 6.62 17.00 -14.93
C SER A 355 7.40 17.15 -16.23
N ASP A 356 6.98 16.46 -17.30
CA ASP A 356 7.60 16.59 -18.62
C ASP A 356 7.35 17.97 -19.25
N ALA A 357 6.16 18.55 -19.02
CA ALA A 357 5.75 19.83 -19.62
C ALA A 357 6.29 21.04 -18.84
N LEU A 358 6.23 21.03 -17.51
CA LEU A 358 6.47 22.19 -16.64
C LEU A 358 7.59 21.97 -15.60
N GLY A 359 8.23 20.81 -15.60
CA GLY A 359 9.28 20.45 -14.65
C GLY A 359 8.77 19.68 -13.43
N LEU A 360 9.67 19.00 -12.73
CA LEU A 360 9.36 18.13 -11.59
C LEU A 360 8.70 18.86 -10.43
N ALA A 361 9.07 20.11 -10.17
CA ALA A 361 8.45 20.92 -9.12
C ALA A 361 6.94 21.07 -9.31
N ALA A 362 6.47 21.21 -10.57
CA ALA A 362 5.04 21.29 -10.89
C ALA A 362 4.35 19.93 -10.67
N GLY A 363 4.98 18.83 -11.10
CA GLY A 363 4.44 17.49 -10.90
C GLY A 363 4.31 17.14 -9.42
N VAL A 364 5.37 17.30 -8.64
CA VAL A 364 5.35 17.02 -7.19
C VAL A 364 4.41 17.98 -6.46
N GLY A 365 4.24 19.20 -6.96
CA GLY A 365 3.29 20.18 -6.44
C GLY A 365 1.85 19.67 -6.42
N LEU A 366 1.45 18.79 -7.36
CA LEU A 366 0.14 18.13 -7.32
C LEU A 366 -0.06 17.30 -6.04
N TYR A 367 0.97 16.58 -5.61
CA TYR A 367 0.88 15.82 -4.35
C TYR A 367 0.78 16.71 -3.12
N ALA A 368 1.44 17.88 -3.14
CA ALA A 368 1.36 18.84 -2.04
C ALA A 368 -0.07 19.36 -1.79
N VAL A 369 -0.94 19.32 -2.82
CA VAL A 369 -2.34 19.75 -2.72
C VAL A 369 -3.26 18.62 -2.22
N VAL A 370 -2.87 17.35 -2.37
CA VAL A 370 -3.72 16.20 -2.01
C VAL A 370 -4.16 16.23 -0.55
N PRO A 371 -3.32 16.49 0.47
CA PRO A 371 -3.77 16.55 1.86
C PRO A 371 -4.80 17.65 2.12
N ALA A 372 -4.70 18.78 1.38
CA ALA A 372 -5.71 19.85 1.48
C ALA A 372 -7.05 19.43 0.87
N ALA A 373 -7.03 18.67 -0.24
CA ALA A 373 -8.24 18.08 -0.82
C ALA A 373 -8.86 17.04 0.13
N VAL A 374 -8.04 16.18 0.74
CA VAL A 374 -8.46 15.23 1.79
C VAL A 374 -9.10 15.96 2.95
N LEU A 375 -8.48 17.04 3.45
CA LEU A 375 -9.04 17.87 4.53
C LEU A 375 -10.40 18.46 4.15
N ALA A 376 -10.55 19.00 2.94
CA ALA A 376 -11.82 19.54 2.46
C ALA A 376 -12.93 18.48 2.47
N LEU A 377 -12.65 17.25 2.01
CA LEU A 377 -13.61 16.15 2.03
C LEU A 377 -13.94 15.69 3.47
N VAL A 378 -12.98 15.63 4.37
CA VAL A 378 -13.20 15.34 5.80
C VAL A 378 -14.08 16.41 6.46
N LEU A 379 -13.94 17.67 6.07
CA LEU A 379 -14.82 18.75 6.56
C LEU A 379 -16.24 18.64 5.99
N ILE A 380 -16.41 18.17 4.75
CA ILE A 380 -17.70 17.91 4.12
C ILE A 380 -18.44 16.74 4.79
N ASP A 381 -17.71 15.68 5.21
CA ASP A 381 -18.30 14.57 5.98
C ASP A 381 -18.93 15.04 7.31
N GLY A 382 -18.51 16.22 7.77
CA GLY A 382 -19.15 16.93 8.89
C GLY A 382 -18.96 16.27 10.26
N GLY A 383 -18.22 15.17 10.35
CA GLY A 383 -18.02 14.45 11.60
C GLY A 383 -19.33 14.03 12.26
N THR A 384 -20.33 13.68 11.48
CA THR A 384 -21.64 13.23 11.96
C THR A 384 -21.52 11.81 12.55
N HIS A 385 -20.75 11.68 13.62
CA HIS A 385 -20.89 10.56 14.53
C HIS A 385 -22.25 10.67 15.22
N ARG A 386 -23.26 10.04 14.64
CA ARG A 386 -24.29 9.45 15.47
C ARG A 386 -23.71 8.12 15.96
N PRO A 387 -23.51 7.94 17.28
CA PRO A 387 -23.23 6.60 17.80
C PRO A 387 -24.34 5.68 17.29
N ALA A 388 -23.97 4.46 16.85
CA ALA A 388 -24.96 3.45 16.53
C ALA A 388 -25.94 3.36 17.69
N PRO A 389 -27.27 3.31 17.44
CA PRO A 389 -28.22 3.08 18.52
C PRO A 389 -27.80 1.80 19.26
N PRO A 390 -27.84 1.79 20.60
CA PRO A 390 -27.57 0.58 21.35
C PRO A 390 -28.42 -0.56 20.79
N PRO A 391 -27.90 -1.80 20.73
CA PRO A 391 -28.71 -2.94 20.30
C PRO A 391 -30.01 -2.92 21.12
N GLU A 392 -31.15 -2.94 20.43
CA GLU A 392 -32.44 -3.09 21.10
C GLU A 392 -32.31 -4.33 21.96
N SER A 393 -32.29 -4.12 23.28
CA SER A 393 -32.44 -5.20 24.24
C SER A 393 -33.84 -5.76 24.01
N ASP A 394 -33.92 -6.95 23.42
CA ASP A 394 -35.17 -7.72 23.42
C ASP A 394 -35.64 -7.84 24.86
N LEU A 395 -36.68 -7.04 25.19
CA LEU A 395 -37.52 -7.20 26.39
C LEU A 395 -38.54 -8.30 26.16
#